data_2ea186e8ddae1b585cbfeeff3d46ac6d
#
_entry.id   2ea186e8ddae1b585cbfeeff3d46ac6d
#
_cell.length_a   1.000
_cell.length_b   1.000
_cell.length_c   1.000
_cell.angle_alpha   90.00
_cell.angle_beta   90.00
_cell.angle_gamma   90.00
#
_symmetry.space_group_name_H-M   'P 1'
#
loop_
_entity.id
_entity.type
_entity.pdbx_description
1 polymer ?
#
loop_
_entity_poly.entity_id
_entity_poly.type
_entity_poly.pdbx_seq_one_letter_code
_entity_poly.pdbx_strand_id
1 'polypeptide(L)'
;MKKGLLFILLAAASVCLPAQEKENAAKSYTVETNRFGANWFISGGIGAQMYFGDNDGKADFGKRLAPALDIAVGKWFTPGIGLRLAYNGLQAKGAAPSADARYAKGGTYSNGYYKQKWNMANFHGDVLLNLSNMLCGYNEDRIYSFIPYVGAGLAVSWSEPREKNLGINAGLINRFRLSPALDLNVELRGLLMKNAFGGASKEGMGGVTVGVTYKFKKRGWNAVPTVPMVPESQLNDM
;
A
#
# COMPACT_ATOMS: atom_id res chain seq x y z
N MET A 1 -17.21 4.21 -12.28
CA MET A 1 -16.08 3.27 -12.36
C MET A 1 -15.10 3.57 -13.50
N LYS A 2 -15.55 3.89 -14.75
CA LYS A 2 -14.64 4.17 -15.89
C LYS A 2 -13.71 5.39 -15.70
N LYS A 3 -14.16 6.45 -15.00
CA LYS A 3 -13.37 7.67 -14.76
C LYS A 3 -12.20 7.47 -13.78
N GLY A 4 -12.34 6.59 -12.77
CA GLY A 4 -11.25 6.30 -11.82
C GLY A 4 -10.12 5.49 -12.46
N LEU A 5 -10.45 4.55 -13.34
CA LEU A 5 -9.46 3.76 -14.10
C LEU A 5 -8.64 4.64 -15.06
N LEU A 6 -9.30 5.65 -15.66
CA LEU A 6 -8.64 6.61 -16.56
C LEU A 6 -7.64 7.51 -15.79
N PHE A 7 -7.96 7.93 -14.56
CA PHE A 7 -7.05 8.70 -13.71
C PHE A 7 -5.82 7.89 -13.28
N ILE A 8 -5.99 6.61 -12.97
CA ILE A 8 -4.88 5.71 -12.62
C ILE A 8 -3.97 5.47 -13.85
N LEU A 9 -4.55 5.32 -15.04
CA LEU A 9 -3.81 5.18 -16.29
C LEU A 9 -3.07 6.47 -16.69
N LEU A 10 -3.68 7.65 -16.51
CA LEU A 10 -3.03 8.93 -16.75
C LEU A 10 -1.88 9.20 -15.75
N ALA A 11 -2.06 8.86 -14.47
CA ALA A 11 -0.99 8.97 -13.47
C ALA A 11 0.16 8.00 -13.78
N ALA A 12 -0.13 6.79 -14.27
CA ALA A 12 0.89 5.85 -14.69
C ALA A 12 1.65 6.32 -15.95
N ALA A 13 0.96 6.96 -16.90
CA ALA A 13 1.58 7.50 -18.11
C ALA A 13 2.52 8.68 -17.82
N SER A 14 2.16 9.57 -16.88
CA SER A 14 3.02 10.70 -16.46
C SER A 14 4.29 10.27 -15.74
N VAL A 15 4.35 9.04 -15.22
CA VAL A 15 5.54 8.48 -14.56
C VAL A 15 6.63 8.08 -15.57
N CYS A 16 6.25 7.78 -16.81
CA CYS A 16 7.19 7.36 -17.86
C CYS A 16 7.76 8.57 -18.66
N LEU A 17 7.14 9.75 -18.58
CA LEU A 17 7.54 10.93 -19.37
C LEU A 17 9.00 11.36 -19.18
N PRO A 18 9.60 11.39 -17.98
CA PRO A 18 11.01 11.75 -17.83
C PRO A 18 11.99 10.66 -18.29
N ALA A 19 11.52 9.46 -18.63
CA ALA A 19 12.37 8.37 -19.11
C ALA A 19 12.57 8.37 -20.63
N GLN A 20 11.80 9.17 -21.37
CA GLN A 20 11.84 9.22 -22.84
C GLN A 20 12.93 10.13 -23.40
N GLU A 21 13.56 10.98 -22.59
CA GLU A 21 14.62 11.89 -23.06
C GLU A 21 16.03 11.29 -23.21
N LYS A 22 16.21 10.00 -22.90
CA LYS A 22 17.40 9.27 -23.29
C LYS A 22 16.99 8.11 -24.22
N GLU A 23 16.72 8.49 -25.44
CA GLU A 23 16.58 7.61 -26.56
C GLU A 23 17.92 6.91 -26.83
N ASN A 24 18.03 5.73 -26.27
CA ASN A 24 18.84 4.66 -26.87
C ASN A 24 18.01 3.42 -26.77
N ALA A 25 17.60 2.91 -27.93
CA ALA A 25 16.87 1.68 -28.22
C ALA A 25 16.47 0.90 -26.98
N ALA A 26 15.18 0.76 -26.73
CA ALA A 26 14.66 -0.04 -25.62
C ALA A 26 15.34 -1.43 -25.64
N LYS A 27 16.48 -1.54 -24.96
CA LYS A 27 17.11 -2.82 -24.71
C LYS A 27 16.14 -3.55 -23.79
N SER A 28 15.42 -4.49 -24.35
CA SER A 28 14.64 -5.43 -23.55
C SER A 28 15.64 -6.18 -22.68
N TYR A 29 15.63 -5.90 -21.36
CA TYR A 29 16.47 -6.60 -20.42
C TYR A 29 15.62 -7.66 -19.73
N THR A 30 16.07 -8.89 -19.78
CA THR A 30 15.62 -9.95 -18.89
C THR A 30 16.44 -9.82 -17.60
N VAL A 31 15.80 -9.85 -16.44
CA VAL A 31 16.50 -9.83 -15.16
C VAL A 31 16.75 -11.26 -14.69
N GLU A 32 17.93 -11.50 -14.14
CA GLU A 32 18.23 -12.78 -13.50
C GLU A 32 17.38 -12.98 -12.25
N THR A 33 16.95 -14.22 -12.01
CA THR A 33 16.26 -14.59 -10.77
C THR A 33 17.25 -14.52 -9.61
N ASN A 34 16.95 -13.73 -8.62
CA ASN A 34 17.78 -13.58 -7.42
C ASN A 34 17.56 -14.72 -6.42
N ARG A 35 18.62 -15.01 -5.63
CA ARG A 35 18.54 -15.96 -4.52
C ARG A 35 17.48 -15.51 -3.50
N PHE A 36 16.88 -16.44 -2.77
CA PHE A 36 15.82 -16.16 -1.79
C PHE A 36 16.21 -15.09 -0.74
N GLY A 37 17.47 -15.02 -0.35
CA GLY A 37 17.97 -14.02 0.60
C GLY A 37 18.10 -12.59 0.05
N ALA A 38 17.85 -12.36 -1.25
CA ALA A 38 17.97 -11.05 -1.88
C ALA A 38 16.63 -10.28 -1.87
N ASN A 39 16.72 -8.95 -1.98
CA ASN A 39 15.59 -8.03 -2.16
C ASN A 39 14.56 -8.01 -1.02
N TRP A 40 15.01 -8.31 0.20
CA TRP A 40 14.22 -8.10 1.40
C TRP A 40 14.23 -6.64 1.82
N PHE A 41 13.14 -6.20 2.42
CA PHE A 41 13.00 -4.86 2.97
C PHE A 41 12.21 -4.85 4.27
N ILE A 42 12.42 -3.82 5.06
CA ILE A 42 11.58 -3.46 6.20
C ILE A 42 11.12 -2.01 6.01
N SER A 43 9.89 -1.72 6.38
CA SER A 43 9.37 -0.36 6.33
C SER A 43 8.65 0.02 7.62
N GLY A 44 8.64 1.32 7.92
CA GLY A 44 7.91 1.89 9.03
C GLY A 44 7.40 3.26 8.66
N GLY A 45 6.20 3.61 9.11
CA GLY A 45 5.55 4.87 8.80
C GLY A 45 4.58 5.31 9.89
N ILE A 46 4.32 6.60 9.94
CA ILE A 46 3.34 7.23 10.82
C ILE A 46 2.38 8.08 10.00
N GLY A 47 1.18 8.28 10.51
CA GLY A 47 0.20 9.08 9.79
C GLY A 47 -1.13 9.19 10.51
N ALA A 48 -2.18 9.29 9.71
CA ALA A 48 -3.54 9.39 10.20
C ALA A 48 -4.45 8.40 9.49
N GLN A 49 -5.45 7.93 10.21
CA GLN A 49 -6.49 7.05 9.68
C GLN A 49 -7.86 7.48 10.15
N MET A 50 -8.88 7.04 9.42
CA MET A 50 -10.27 7.34 9.67
C MET A 50 -11.10 6.07 9.49
N TYR A 51 -12.01 5.86 10.40
CA TYR A 51 -13.00 4.80 10.32
C TYR A 51 -14.27 5.28 9.62
N PHE A 52 -14.92 4.40 8.89
CA PHE A 52 -16.14 4.59 8.12
C PHE A 52 -17.13 3.48 8.47
N GLY A 53 -18.08 3.78 9.33
CA GLY A 53 -19.24 2.99 9.67
C GLY A 53 -20.52 3.78 9.39
N ASP A 54 -21.66 3.25 9.84
CA ASP A 54 -22.99 3.79 9.48
C ASP A 54 -23.24 5.23 9.98
N ASN A 55 -22.69 5.58 11.14
CA ASN A 55 -22.96 6.87 11.80
C ASN A 55 -21.80 7.85 11.75
N ASP A 56 -20.65 7.44 11.22
CA ASP A 56 -19.43 8.25 11.30
C ASP A 56 -19.48 9.52 10.46
N GLY A 57 -20.28 9.53 9.40
CA GLY A 57 -20.54 10.72 8.59
C GLY A 57 -21.23 11.85 9.36
N LYS A 58 -21.77 11.58 10.56
CA LYS A 58 -22.40 12.58 11.43
C LYS A 58 -21.40 13.36 12.28
N ALA A 59 -20.17 12.87 12.44
CA ALA A 59 -19.11 13.58 13.15
C ALA A 59 -18.23 14.41 12.19
N ASP A 60 -17.72 15.53 12.69
CA ASP A 60 -16.82 16.39 11.93
C ASP A 60 -15.57 15.62 11.47
N PHE A 61 -15.14 15.86 10.26
CA PHE A 61 -14.01 15.16 9.62
C PHE A 61 -12.75 15.16 10.53
N GLY A 62 -12.34 16.33 11.03
CA GLY A 62 -11.13 16.44 11.84
C GLY A 62 -11.20 15.70 13.17
N LYS A 63 -12.38 15.58 13.77
CA LYS A 63 -12.59 14.86 15.05
C LYS A 63 -12.54 13.34 14.89
N ARG A 64 -12.69 12.83 13.67
CA ARG A 64 -12.61 11.39 13.32
C ARG A 64 -11.20 10.93 13.01
N LEU A 65 -10.28 11.85 12.73
CA LEU A 65 -8.88 11.50 12.47
C LEU A 65 -8.25 10.87 13.72
N ALA A 66 -7.61 9.74 13.53
CA ALA A 66 -6.90 9.00 14.56
C ALA A 66 -5.45 8.75 14.10
N PRO A 67 -4.50 8.67 15.04
CA PRO A 67 -3.11 8.37 14.70
C PRO A 67 -2.98 6.95 14.15
N ALA A 68 -2.04 6.78 13.23
CA ALA A 68 -1.73 5.53 12.57
C ALA A 68 -0.23 5.25 12.62
N LEU A 69 0.11 3.98 12.80
CA LEU A 69 1.45 3.43 12.72
C LEU A 69 1.43 2.26 11.74
N ASP A 70 2.44 2.21 10.86
CA ASP A 70 2.64 1.13 9.92
C ASP A 70 4.02 0.51 10.14
N ILE A 71 4.08 -0.81 10.15
CA ILE A 71 5.33 -1.57 10.14
C ILE A 71 5.15 -2.73 9.18
N ALA A 72 6.12 -2.95 8.30
CA ALA A 72 6.04 -4.06 7.38
C ALA A 72 7.42 -4.66 7.09
N VAL A 73 7.42 -5.95 6.78
CA VAL A 73 8.56 -6.67 6.22
C VAL A 73 8.12 -7.32 4.92
N GLY A 74 8.95 -7.26 3.91
CA GLY A 74 8.59 -7.82 2.62
C GLY A 74 9.80 -8.18 1.77
N LYS A 75 9.48 -8.75 0.62
CA LYS A 75 10.47 -9.20 -0.36
C LYS A 75 9.94 -8.95 -1.78
N TRP A 76 10.82 -8.45 -2.62
CA TRP A 76 10.59 -8.41 -4.06
C TRP A 76 11.08 -9.72 -4.69
N PHE A 77 10.20 -10.43 -5.38
CA PHE A 77 10.50 -11.66 -6.12
C PHE A 77 10.92 -11.37 -7.55
N THR A 78 10.35 -10.33 -8.13
CA THR A 78 10.72 -9.76 -9.42
C THR A 78 10.79 -8.23 -9.28
N PRO A 79 11.33 -7.49 -10.27
CA PRO A 79 11.27 -6.03 -10.23
C PRO A 79 9.85 -5.45 -10.13
N GLY A 80 8.86 -6.20 -10.61
CA GLY A 80 7.45 -5.80 -10.65
C GLY A 80 6.58 -6.38 -9.54
N ILE A 81 6.95 -7.52 -8.94
CA ILE A 81 6.08 -8.25 -8.00
C ILE A 81 6.79 -8.49 -6.68
N GLY A 82 6.16 -8.10 -5.59
CA GLY A 82 6.61 -8.33 -4.23
C GLY A 82 5.50 -8.84 -3.33
N LEU A 83 5.89 -9.37 -2.18
CA LEU A 83 4.99 -9.73 -1.07
C LEU A 83 5.46 -9.00 0.18
N ARG A 84 4.49 -8.60 1.02
CA ARG A 84 4.78 -8.08 2.35
C ARG A 84 3.82 -8.62 3.40
N LEU A 85 4.31 -8.73 4.62
CA LEU A 85 3.51 -8.84 5.83
C LEU A 85 3.55 -7.50 6.53
N ALA A 86 2.40 -6.99 6.93
CA ALA A 86 2.27 -5.66 7.49
C ALA A 86 1.39 -5.62 8.71
N TYR A 87 1.71 -4.71 9.59
CA TYR A 87 0.91 -4.23 10.71
C TYR A 87 0.50 -2.79 10.41
N ASN A 88 -0.80 -2.53 10.51
CA ASN A 88 -1.32 -1.17 10.54
C ASN A 88 -2.18 -1.00 11.79
N GLY A 89 -2.10 0.12 12.45
CA GLY A 89 -2.94 0.32 13.61
C GLY A 89 -2.66 1.58 14.38
N LEU A 90 -3.02 1.59 15.56
CA LEU A 90 -3.00 2.30 16.80
C LEU A 90 -4.42 2.57 17.29
N GLN A 91 -5.16 3.48 16.67
CA GLN A 91 -6.42 3.96 17.21
C GLN A 91 -7.42 4.22 16.10
N ALA A 92 -8.68 3.98 16.40
CA ALA A 92 -9.80 4.41 15.57
C ALA A 92 -10.78 5.27 16.40
N LYS A 93 -11.48 6.14 15.69
CA LYS A 93 -12.52 7.02 16.24
C LYS A 93 -13.76 6.93 15.38
N GLY A 94 -14.92 6.97 16.03
CA GLY A 94 -16.22 6.87 15.38
C GLY A 94 -17.29 7.70 16.09
N ALA A 95 -18.52 7.57 15.61
CA ALA A 95 -19.72 8.18 16.17
C ALA A 95 -20.83 7.14 16.32
N ALA A 96 -21.54 7.18 17.43
CA ALA A 96 -22.66 6.29 17.73
C ALA A 96 -23.90 7.05 18.16
N PRO A 97 -25.12 6.52 17.90
CA PRO A 97 -26.36 7.15 18.29
C PRO A 97 -26.69 7.00 19.80
N SER A 98 -26.05 6.03 20.48
CA SER A 98 -26.32 5.71 21.89
C SER A 98 -25.04 5.68 22.73
N ALA A 99 -25.18 6.02 24.03
CA ALA A 99 -24.10 5.88 25.00
C ALA A 99 -23.68 4.43 25.26
N ASP A 100 -24.59 3.47 25.07
CA ASP A 100 -24.35 2.04 25.24
C ASP A 100 -23.73 1.38 24.00
N ALA A 101 -23.50 2.14 22.95
CA ALA A 101 -22.87 1.62 21.75
C ALA A 101 -21.44 1.16 22.03
N ARG A 102 -20.99 0.15 21.28
CA ARG A 102 -19.62 -0.36 21.37
C ARG A 102 -18.61 0.78 21.28
N TYR A 103 -17.58 0.75 22.12
CA TYR A 103 -16.49 1.73 22.16
C TYR A 103 -16.89 3.18 22.48
N ALA A 104 -18.13 3.45 22.93
CA ALA A 104 -18.49 4.76 23.42
C ALA A 104 -17.66 5.12 24.67
N LYS A 105 -17.01 6.29 24.68
CA LYS A 105 -16.06 6.72 25.73
C LYS A 105 -16.58 7.94 26.54
N GLY A 106 -17.87 8.13 26.51
CA GLY A 106 -18.50 9.32 27.13
C GLY A 106 -18.25 10.59 26.31
N GLY A 107 -19.11 11.55 26.51
CA GLY A 107 -19.16 12.80 25.77
C GLY A 107 -19.76 12.67 24.38
N THR A 108 -20.29 13.76 23.89
CA THR A 108 -20.98 13.83 22.61
C THR A 108 -20.31 14.82 21.67
N TYR A 109 -20.56 14.67 20.39
CA TYR A 109 -20.37 15.71 19.39
C TYR A 109 -21.47 16.78 19.52
N SER A 110 -21.29 17.91 18.85
CA SER A 110 -22.26 19.02 18.88
C SER A 110 -23.66 18.65 18.39
N ASN A 111 -23.77 17.59 17.61
CA ASN A 111 -25.02 17.07 17.05
C ASN A 111 -25.67 15.95 17.92
N GLY A 112 -25.19 15.70 19.14
CA GLY A 112 -25.72 14.70 20.06
C GLY A 112 -25.22 13.27 19.88
N TYR A 113 -24.43 12.97 18.83
CA TYR A 113 -23.84 11.66 18.68
C TYR A 113 -22.72 11.42 19.68
N TYR A 114 -22.64 10.19 20.22
CA TYR A 114 -21.63 9.80 21.19
C TYR A 114 -20.29 9.51 20.51
N LYS A 115 -19.20 9.94 21.16
CA LYS A 115 -17.84 9.72 20.70
C LYS A 115 -17.41 8.29 20.94
N GLN A 116 -16.96 7.64 19.89
CA GLN A 116 -16.33 6.31 19.97
C GLN A 116 -14.83 6.41 19.81
N LYS A 117 -14.11 5.56 20.55
CA LYS A 117 -12.65 5.48 20.48
C LYS A 117 -12.19 4.09 20.93
N TRP A 118 -11.38 3.43 20.11
CA TRP A 118 -10.80 2.14 20.43
C TRP A 118 -9.40 1.98 19.84
N ASN A 119 -8.61 1.11 20.45
CA ASN A 119 -7.32 0.71 19.93
C ASN A 119 -7.48 -0.52 19.06
N MET A 120 -6.82 -0.53 17.92
CA MET A 120 -6.91 -1.61 16.97
C MET A 120 -5.60 -1.87 16.25
N ALA A 121 -5.49 -3.07 15.72
CA ALA A 121 -4.45 -3.50 14.81
C ALA A 121 -5.08 -4.23 13.61
N ASN A 122 -4.42 -4.13 12.47
CA ASN A 122 -4.70 -4.92 11.29
C ASN A 122 -3.40 -5.59 10.84
N PHE A 123 -3.37 -6.91 10.91
CA PHE A 123 -2.26 -7.74 10.44
C PHE A 123 -2.65 -8.31 9.07
N HIS A 124 -1.87 -8.03 8.05
CA HIS A 124 -2.23 -8.41 6.69
C HIS A 124 -1.04 -8.81 5.83
N GLY A 125 -1.32 -9.65 4.85
CA GLY A 125 -0.39 -9.98 3.78
C GLY A 125 -0.82 -9.33 2.47
N ASP A 126 0.11 -8.71 1.75
CA ASP A 126 -0.17 -7.99 0.51
C ASP A 126 0.69 -8.49 -0.64
N VAL A 127 0.08 -8.47 -1.82
CA VAL A 127 0.79 -8.54 -3.11
C VAL A 127 1.04 -7.12 -3.58
N LEU A 128 2.31 -6.79 -3.79
CA LEU A 128 2.77 -5.50 -4.27
C LEU A 128 3.03 -5.56 -5.78
N LEU A 129 2.54 -4.58 -6.52
CA LEU A 129 2.72 -4.46 -7.97
C LEU A 129 3.46 -3.17 -8.29
N ASN A 130 4.76 -3.23 -8.60
CA ASN A 130 5.50 -2.06 -9.03
C ASN A 130 5.20 -1.74 -10.50
N LEU A 131 4.11 -0.98 -10.72
CA LEU A 131 3.67 -0.64 -12.08
C LEU A 131 4.71 0.20 -12.83
N SER A 132 5.50 1.02 -12.16
CA SER A 132 6.58 1.77 -12.80
C SER A 132 7.60 0.84 -13.45
N ASN A 133 7.99 -0.25 -12.78
CA ASN A 133 8.91 -1.24 -13.36
C ASN A 133 8.23 -2.15 -14.39
N MET A 134 6.94 -2.46 -14.21
CA MET A 134 6.20 -3.33 -15.14
C MET A 134 5.94 -2.66 -16.48
N LEU A 135 5.63 -1.35 -16.47
CA LEU A 135 5.25 -0.59 -17.67
C LEU A 135 6.43 0.10 -18.34
N CYS A 136 7.38 0.60 -17.56
CA CYS A 136 8.51 1.40 -18.05
C CYS A 136 9.86 0.66 -17.97
N GLY A 137 9.83 -0.67 -17.77
CA GLY A 137 11.04 -1.47 -17.58
C GLY A 137 11.74 -1.25 -16.24
N TYR A 138 12.64 -2.18 -15.90
CA TYR A 138 13.43 -2.09 -14.67
C TYR A 138 14.53 -1.02 -14.81
N ASN A 139 14.56 -0.11 -13.84
CA ASN A 139 15.63 0.86 -13.70
C ASN A 139 15.97 1.00 -12.21
N GLU A 140 17.20 0.63 -11.84
CA GLU A 140 17.65 0.70 -10.45
C GLU A 140 17.69 2.14 -9.93
N ASP A 141 18.00 3.11 -10.78
CA ASP A 141 18.13 4.52 -10.43
C ASP A 141 16.83 5.31 -10.50
N ARG A 142 15.72 4.65 -10.76
CA ARG A 142 14.40 5.28 -10.80
C ARG A 142 14.08 5.98 -9.47
N ILE A 143 13.87 7.29 -9.52
CA ILE A 143 13.58 8.12 -8.35
C ILE A 143 12.19 7.84 -7.80
N TYR A 144 11.18 7.72 -8.67
CA TYR A 144 9.79 7.51 -8.26
C TYR A 144 9.25 6.16 -8.72
N SER A 145 8.52 5.47 -7.83
CA SER A 145 7.81 4.23 -8.17
C SER A 145 6.38 4.27 -7.64
N PHE A 146 5.45 3.90 -8.49
CA PHE A 146 4.03 3.76 -8.22
C PHE A 146 3.72 2.27 -7.97
N ILE A 147 3.27 1.94 -6.76
CA ILE A 147 3.14 0.56 -6.29
C ILE A 147 1.76 0.37 -5.66
N PRO A 148 0.71 0.06 -6.44
CA PRO A 148 -0.53 -0.44 -5.88
C PRO A 148 -0.32 -1.81 -5.24
N TYR A 149 -1.19 -2.11 -4.27
CA TYR A 149 -1.23 -3.41 -3.63
C TYR A 149 -2.64 -3.84 -3.27
N VAL A 150 -2.81 -5.12 -3.10
CA VAL A 150 -4.02 -5.75 -2.57
C VAL A 150 -3.61 -6.88 -1.65
N GLY A 151 -4.39 -7.08 -0.59
CA GLY A 151 -4.11 -8.10 0.40
C GLY A 151 -5.33 -8.47 1.24
N ALA A 152 -5.12 -9.37 2.15
CA ALA A 152 -6.11 -9.78 3.12
C ALA A 152 -5.46 -9.89 4.50
N GLY A 153 -6.27 -9.70 5.54
CA GLY A 153 -5.74 -9.69 6.90
C GLY A 153 -6.79 -9.81 7.97
N LEU A 154 -6.33 -9.71 9.21
CA LEU A 154 -7.10 -9.79 10.42
C LEU A 154 -7.03 -8.46 11.16
N ALA A 155 -8.16 -7.77 11.25
CA ALA A 155 -8.33 -6.59 12.08
C ALA A 155 -8.80 -6.99 13.48
N VAL A 156 -8.12 -6.50 14.51
CA VAL A 156 -8.35 -6.85 15.91
C VAL A 156 -8.57 -5.57 16.71
N SER A 157 -9.60 -5.54 17.55
CA SER A 157 -9.73 -4.52 18.59
C SER A 157 -9.08 -5.01 19.89
N TRP A 158 -8.24 -4.17 20.49
CA TRP A 158 -7.66 -4.39 21.82
C TRP A 158 -8.52 -3.81 22.94
N SER A 159 -9.47 -2.94 22.57
CA SER A 159 -10.44 -2.36 23.52
C SER A 159 -11.63 -3.29 23.68
N GLU A 160 -12.24 -3.27 24.86
CA GLU A 160 -13.49 -4.03 25.08
C GLU A 160 -14.71 -3.34 24.41
N PRO A 161 -15.59 -4.10 23.75
CA PRO A 161 -15.49 -5.54 23.51
C PRO A 161 -14.40 -5.89 22.49
N ARG A 162 -13.63 -6.97 22.75
CA ARG A 162 -12.58 -7.43 21.82
C ARG A 162 -13.22 -8.09 20.61
N GLU A 163 -12.86 -7.60 19.44
CA GLU A 163 -13.37 -8.09 18.16
C GLU A 163 -12.23 -8.50 17.24
N LYS A 164 -12.48 -9.51 16.41
CA LYS A 164 -11.56 -9.99 15.38
C LYS A 164 -12.32 -10.17 14.08
N ASN A 165 -11.87 -9.51 13.03
CA ASN A 165 -12.57 -9.49 11.75
C ASN A 165 -11.60 -9.67 10.60
N LEU A 166 -11.98 -10.51 9.65
CA LEU A 166 -11.28 -10.60 8.39
C LEU A 166 -11.58 -9.36 7.53
N GLY A 167 -10.56 -8.86 6.84
CA GLY A 167 -10.69 -7.72 5.96
C GLY A 167 -9.86 -7.86 4.70
N ILE A 168 -10.27 -7.11 3.69
CA ILE A 168 -9.54 -6.94 2.44
C ILE A 168 -8.82 -5.60 2.51
N ASN A 169 -7.52 -5.62 2.26
CA ASN A 169 -6.67 -4.45 2.20
C ASN A 169 -6.38 -4.08 0.76
N ALA A 170 -6.40 -2.81 0.46
CA ALA A 170 -5.93 -2.29 -0.82
C ALA A 170 -5.32 -0.91 -0.61
N GLY A 171 -4.33 -0.58 -1.40
CA GLY A 171 -3.70 0.72 -1.26
C GLY A 171 -2.68 1.01 -2.36
N LEU A 172 -1.97 2.11 -2.13
CA LEU A 172 -1.03 2.66 -3.06
C LEU A 172 0.19 3.20 -2.31
N ILE A 173 1.36 2.72 -2.64
CA ILE A 173 2.63 3.24 -2.15
C ILE A 173 3.26 4.10 -3.24
N ASN A 174 3.40 5.39 -2.96
CA ASN A 174 4.23 6.31 -3.72
C ASN A 174 5.62 6.28 -3.09
N ARG A 175 6.58 5.70 -3.80
CA ARG A 175 7.93 5.47 -3.31
C ARG A 175 8.91 6.40 -3.99
N PHE A 176 9.69 7.13 -3.20
CA PHE A 176 10.75 8.04 -3.65
C PHE A 176 12.10 7.51 -3.17
N ARG A 177 12.99 7.22 -4.11
CA ARG A 177 14.33 6.73 -3.79
C ARG A 177 15.19 7.85 -3.21
N LEU A 178 15.67 7.66 -2.00
CA LEU A 178 16.63 8.57 -1.35
C LEU A 178 18.07 8.08 -1.53
N SER A 179 18.26 6.76 -1.51
CA SER A 179 19.58 6.13 -1.71
C SER A 179 19.39 4.69 -2.22
N PRO A 180 20.45 3.98 -2.58
CA PRO A 180 20.34 2.56 -2.93
C PRO A 180 19.68 1.71 -1.84
N ALA A 181 19.81 2.08 -0.57
CA ALA A 181 19.30 1.34 0.58
C ALA A 181 17.98 1.89 1.15
N LEU A 182 17.66 3.18 0.91
CA LEU A 182 16.61 3.88 1.62
C LEU A 182 15.64 4.55 0.65
N ASP A 183 14.36 4.32 0.86
CA ASP A 183 13.27 4.99 0.15
C ASP A 183 12.36 5.73 1.15
N LEU A 184 11.83 6.88 0.74
CA LEU A 184 10.71 7.55 1.37
C LEU A 184 9.41 7.01 0.76
N ASN A 185 8.41 6.74 1.58
CA ASN A 185 7.10 6.27 1.13
C ASN A 185 5.99 7.22 1.58
N VAL A 186 5.05 7.47 0.68
CA VAL A 186 3.74 8.02 1.01
C VAL A 186 2.72 6.94 0.65
N GLU A 187 2.07 6.37 1.65
CA GLU A 187 1.12 5.27 1.47
C GLU A 187 -0.32 5.75 1.71
N LEU A 188 -1.18 5.49 0.73
CA LEU A 188 -2.62 5.59 0.84
C LEU A 188 -3.17 4.18 1.01
N ARG A 189 -4.02 3.95 2.00
CA ARG A 189 -4.58 2.63 2.26
C ARG A 189 -6.06 2.63 2.53
N GLY A 190 -6.69 1.51 2.23
CA GLY A 190 -8.06 1.18 2.56
C GLY A 190 -8.15 -0.24 3.12
N LEU A 191 -8.99 -0.41 4.12
CA LEU A 191 -9.38 -1.70 4.69
C LEU A 191 -10.90 -1.78 4.63
N LEU A 192 -11.41 -2.87 4.09
CA LEU A 192 -12.83 -3.19 4.05
C LEU A 192 -13.10 -4.43 4.91
N MET A 193 -14.07 -4.34 5.77
CA MET A 193 -14.49 -5.40 6.71
C MET A 193 -15.99 -5.59 6.64
N LYS A 194 -16.45 -6.73 7.13
CA LYS A 194 -17.89 -7.04 7.22
C LYS A 194 -18.24 -7.30 8.68
N ASN A 195 -19.31 -6.65 9.18
CA ASN A 195 -19.82 -6.80 10.55
C ASN A 195 -18.72 -6.63 11.61
N ALA A 196 -17.87 -5.62 11.47
CA ALA A 196 -16.73 -5.44 12.33
C ALA A 196 -17.06 -4.64 13.62
N PHE A 197 -16.34 -3.57 13.85
CA PHE A 197 -16.29 -2.89 15.14
C PHE A 197 -17.57 -2.11 15.50
N GLY A 198 -18.24 -1.51 14.54
CA GLY A 198 -19.47 -0.71 14.75
C GLY A 198 -20.75 -1.53 14.64
N GLY A 199 -20.68 -2.77 14.18
CA GLY A 199 -21.84 -3.61 13.93
C GLY A 199 -22.57 -3.32 12.62
N ALA A 200 -22.03 -2.42 11.79
CA ALA A 200 -22.53 -2.18 10.45
C ALA A 200 -22.29 -3.37 9.51
N SER A 201 -23.15 -3.54 8.50
CA SER A 201 -23.00 -4.64 7.55
C SER A 201 -21.74 -4.55 6.69
N LYS A 202 -21.23 -3.32 6.49
CA LYS A 202 -19.97 -3.02 5.80
C LYS A 202 -19.27 -1.89 6.52
N GLU A 203 -18.02 -2.09 6.85
CA GLU A 203 -17.20 -1.11 7.54
C GLU A 203 -15.88 -0.94 6.79
N GLY A 204 -15.34 0.25 6.87
CA GLY A 204 -14.09 0.57 6.21
C GLY A 204 -13.16 1.39 7.07
N MET A 205 -11.89 1.36 6.74
CA MET A 205 -10.90 2.31 7.22
C MET A 205 -10.10 2.84 6.05
N GLY A 206 -9.83 4.13 6.07
CA GLY A 206 -8.90 4.79 5.15
C GLY A 206 -7.77 5.43 5.94
N GLY A 207 -6.59 5.49 5.35
CA GLY A 207 -5.45 6.11 6.01
C GLY A 207 -4.40 6.62 5.04
N VAL A 208 -3.60 7.55 5.55
CA VAL A 208 -2.43 8.10 4.86
C VAL A 208 -1.27 8.03 5.83
N THR A 209 -0.14 7.48 5.39
CA THR A 209 1.08 7.44 6.18
C THR A 209 2.28 7.89 5.36
N VAL A 210 3.24 8.48 6.06
CA VAL A 210 4.55 8.82 5.53
C VAL A 210 5.58 8.01 6.32
N GLY A 211 6.48 7.38 5.61
CA GLY A 211 7.44 6.48 6.24
C GLY A 211 8.67 6.23 5.39
N VAL A 212 9.50 5.33 5.87
CA VAL A 212 10.72 4.95 5.19
C VAL A 212 10.77 3.43 4.97
N THR A 213 11.42 3.03 3.88
CA THR A 213 11.75 1.64 3.61
C THR A 213 13.27 1.48 3.55
N TYR A 214 13.78 0.56 4.34
CA TYR A 214 15.16 0.10 4.27
C TYR A 214 15.26 -1.20 3.48
N LYS A 215 16.09 -1.22 2.45
CA LYS A 215 16.38 -2.38 1.60
C LYS A 215 17.68 -3.03 2.07
N PHE A 216 17.61 -4.30 2.48
CA PHE A 216 18.79 -5.04 2.95
C PHE A 216 19.81 -5.26 1.81
N LYS A 217 21.07 -5.59 2.16
CA LYS A 217 22.11 -5.93 1.17
C LYS A 217 21.66 -7.11 0.29
N LYS A 218 22.25 -7.22 -0.90
CA LYS A 218 21.79 -8.02 -2.03
C LYS A 218 20.45 -7.50 -2.56
N ARG A 219 20.43 -6.23 -2.87
CA ARG A 219 19.31 -5.49 -3.47
C ARG A 219 19.57 -5.28 -4.95
N GLY A 220 18.48 -5.05 -5.69
CA GLY A 220 18.53 -4.83 -7.14
C GLY A 220 18.54 -6.13 -7.94
N TRP A 221 18.65 -6.02 -9.23
CA TRP A 221 18.55 -7.11 -10.19
C TRP A 221 19.63 -6.94 -11.26
N ASN A 222 20.32 -8.02 -11.60
CA ASN A 222 21.23 -8.01 -12.72
C ASN A 222 20.43 -8.01 -14.03
N ALA A 223 20.61 -6.98 -14.84
CA ALA A 223 20.04 -6.94 -16.18
C ALA A 223 20.89 -7.76 -17.12
N VAL A 224 20.28 -8.73 -17.79
CA VAL A 224 20.92 -9.50 -18.87
C VAL A 224 20.47 -8.89 -20.20
N PRO A 225 21.40 -8.46 -21.07
CA PRO A 225 21.04 -8.01 -22.40
C PRO A 225 20.33 -9.15 -23.15
N THR A 226 19.13 -8.92 -23.63
CA THR A 226 18.48 -9.84 -24.57
C THR A 226 19.21 -9.69 -25.92
N VAL A 227 20.02 -10.68 -26.27
CA VAL A 227 20.55 -10.78 -27.63
C VAL A 227 19.36 -11.05 -28.54
N PRO A 228 19.08 -10.20 -29.55
CA PRO A 228 18.02 -10.51 -30.49
C PRO A 228 18.37 -11.87 -31.13
N MET A 229 17.47 -12.84 -31.04
CA MET A 229 17.62 -14.09 -31.77
C MET A 229 17.63 -13.75 -33.25
N VAL A 230 18.77 -14.02 -33.93
CA VAL A 230 18.84 -13.89 -35.36
C VAL A 230 17.93 -15.00 -35.94
N PRO A 231 16.92 -14.64 -36.75
CA PRO A 231 16.07 -15.64 -37.36
C PRO A 231 16.93 -16.67 -38.11
N GLU A 232 16.56 -17.95 -38.00
CA GLU A 232 17.29 -19.07 -38.63
C GLU A 232 17.47 -18.89 -40.14
N SER A 233 16.57 -18.11 -40.79
CA SER A 233 16.68 -17.71 -42.17
C SER A 233 17.94 -16.87 -42.51
N GLN A 234 18.49 -16.13 -41.54
CA GLN A 234 19.70 -15.33 -41.75
C GLN A 234 20.99 -16.09 -41.43
N LEU A 235 20.89 -17.22 -40.73
CA LEU A 235 22.02 -18.10 -40.48
C LEU A 235 22.39 -18.95 -41.70
N ASN A 236 21.44 -19.20 -42.60
CA ASN A 236 21.66 -20.00 -43.82
C ASN A 236 22.24 -19.19 -45.00
N ASP A 237 22.27 -17.86 -44.86
CA ASP A 237 22.79 -16.94 -45.88
C ASP A 237 24.23 -16.44 -45.58
N MET A 238 24.89 -16.98 -44.55
CA MET A 238 26.28 -16.69 -44.17
C MET A 238 27.16 -17.92 -44.39
#